data_08d4c58c14c235d50fe4cd90a95d6507
#
_entry.id   08d4c58c14c235d50fe4cd90a95d6507
#
_cell.length_a   1.000
_cell.length_b   1.000
_cell.length_c   1.000
_cell.angle_alpha   90.00
_cell.angle_beta   90.00
_cell.angle_gamma   90.00
#
_symmetry.space_group_name_H-M   'P 1'
#
loop_
_entity.id
_entity.type
_entity.pdbx_description
1 polymer ?
#
loop_
_entity_poly.entity_id
_entity_poly.type
_entity_poly.pdbx_seq_one_letter_code
_entity_poly.pdbx_strand_id
1 'polypeptide(L)'
;SNLKEIRSSIWLDLIFVNISNNEISFDKYIKPLSDRWEKFWSKKDRKLIVHSDDYGYFNLNAKCNWKFAIENYCESYHLPWVHPGLNSYSKIEDHYHIQGLPNRFAGQGTTVYNPRLKGKGKFPCFPNWPKNKEHIAEYVALFPNVMLGVHKDHFYSYWLEPVDHKYTKEHMEIYYVGDKAANSKKYKSLRKENHKLWKGVQSEDVDIIEGMQEGRNSPSYNGGNFSPVMDNPTHHFHKWVVTNIV
;
A
#
# COMPACT_ATOMS: atom_id res chain seq x y z
N SER A 1 -35.74 -3.41 17.24
CA SER A 1 -34.43 -4.09 17.22
C SER A 1 -33.35 -3.08 17.55
N ASN A 2 -32.52 -3.38 18.54
CA ASN A 2 -31.39 -2.52 18.88
C ASN A 2 -30.31 -2.60 17.78
N LEU A 3 -29.59 -1.50 17.54
CA LEU A 3 -28.42 -1.49 16.66
C LEU A 3 -27.37 -2.46 17.23
N LYS A 4 -26.71 -3.19 16.33
CA LYS A 4 -25.58 -4.06 16.71
C LYS A 4 -24.35 -3.19 16.90
N GLU A 5 -23.68 -3.33 18.04
CA GLU A 5 -22.38 -2.69 18.27
C GLU A 5 -21.31 -3.32 17.39
N ILE A 6 -20.49 -2.47 16.75
CA ILE A 6 -19.36 -2.86 15.91
C ILE A 6 -18.10 -2.22 16.48
N ARG A 7 -17.08 -3.05 16.73
CA ARG A 7 -15.78 -2.56 17.20
C ARG A 7 -15.07 -1.78 16.09
N SER A 8 -14.60 -0.60 16.44
CA SER A 8 -13.84 0.26 15.55
C SER A 8 -12.55 0.78 16.20
N SER A 9 -11.57 1.12 15.39
CA SER A 9 -10.31 1.73 15.83
C SER A 9 -9.80 2.68 14.77
N ILE A 10 -9.07 3.73 15.17
CA ILE A 10 -8.43 4.67 14.26
C ILE A 10 -6.92 4.45 14.30
N TRP A 11 -6.31 4.34 13.12
CA TRP A 11 -4.86 4.27 12.97
C TRP A 11 -4.42 4.89 11.64
N LEU A 12 -3.46 5.80 11.68
CA LEU A 12 -2.95 6.55 10.50
C LEU A 12 -4.09 7.20 9.67
N ASP A 13 -5.03 7.84 10.35
CA ASP A 13 -6.20 8.50 9.76
C ASP A 13 -7.20 7.56 9.06
N LEU A 14 -7.06 6.25 9.25
CA LEU A 14 -7.96 5.22 8.75
C LEU A 14 -8.84 4.68 9.86
N ILE A 15 -10.12 4.47 9.56
CA ILE A 15 -11.08 3.82 10.45
C ILE A 15 -11.14 2.33 10.11
N PHE A 16 -10.71 1.50 11.04
CA PHE A 16 -10.82 0.04 10.94
C PHE A 16 -12.04 -0.44 11.71
N VAL A 17 -12.82 -1.32 11.08
CA VAL A 17 -14.01 -1.93 11.70
C VAL A 17 -13.85 -3.44 11.77
N ASN A 18 -14.36 -4.05 12.82
CA ASN A 18 -14.40 -5.49 13.00
C ASN A 18 -15.84 -5.96 13.18
N ILE A 19 -16.39 -6.54 12.11
CA ILE A 19 -17.76 -7.04 12.04
C ILE A 19 -17.86 -8.43 12.68
N SER A 20 -16.77 -9.20 12.67
CA SER A 20 -16.71 -10.48 13.35
C SER A 20 -16.52 -10.27 14.86
N ASN A 21 -17.02 -11.20 15.67
CA ASN A 21 -16.76 -11.19 17.11
C ASN A 21 -15.37 -11.76 17.47
N ASN A 22 -14.42 -11.70 16.53
CA ASN A 22 -13.06 -12.14 16.76
C ASN A 22 -12.44 -11.40 17.95
N GLU A 23 -11.84 -12.13 18.87
CA GLU A 23 -11.37 -11.62 20.17
C GLU A 23 -10.14 -10.71 20.07
N ILE A 24 -9.42 -10.74 18.94
CA ILE A 24 -8.18 -9.96 18.83
C ILE A 24 -8.49 -8.46 18.80
N SER A 25 -7.87 -7.68 19.68
CA SER A 25 -7.96 -6.23 19.64
C SER A 25 -7.16 -5.66 18.45
N PHE A 26 -7.58 -4.51 17.93
CA PHE A 26 -6.88 -3.84 16.84
C PHE A 26 -5.41 -3.52 17.18
N ASP A 27 -5.14 -3.09 18.42
CA ASP A 27 -3.77 -2.83 18.87
C ASP A 27 -2.86 -4.06 18.76
N LYS A 28 -3.37 -5.23 19.15
CA LYS A 28 -2.66 -6.50 18.98
C LYS A 28 -2.53 -6.88 17.51
N TYR A 29 -3.53 -6.54 16.69
CA TYR A 29 -3.52 -6.83 15.25
C TYR A 29 -2.43 -6.03 14.52
N ILE A 30 -2.35 -4.72 14.77
CA ILE A 30 -1.45 -3.81 14.05
C ILE A 30 -0.02 -3.78 14.63
N LYS A 31 0.16 -4.24 15.87
CA LYS A 31 1.43 -4.14 16.58
C LYS A 31 2.64 -4.65 15.78
N PRO A 32 2.62 -5.84 15.13
CA PRO A 32 3.77 -6.33 14.39
C PRO A 32 4.22 -5.40 13.25
N LEU A 33 3.29 -4.78 12.53
CA LEU A 33 3.60 -3.79 11.49
C LEU A 33 4.10 -2.49 12.11
N SER A 34 3.44 -2.03 13.17
CA SER A 34 3.85 -0.83 13.90
C SER A 34 5.28 -0.95 14.45
N ASP A 35 5.64 -2.09 15.05
CA ASP A 35 6.98 -2.37 15.59
C ASP A 35 8.03 -2.46 14.47
N ARG A 36 7.66 -3.03 13.30
CA ARG A 36 8.53 -3.06 12.13
C ARG A 36 8.94 -1.66 11.71
N TRP A 37 7.97 -0.77 11.59
CA TRP A 37 8.17 0.59 11.11
C TRP A 37 8.84 1.52 12.15
N GLU A 38 8.74 1.22 13.44
CA GLU A 38 9.37 2.01 14.50
C GLU A 38 10.88 2.20 14.28
N LYS A 39 11.52 1.29 13.54
CA LYS A 39 12.96 1.32 13.23
C LYS A 39 13.37 2.46 12.27
N PHE A 40 12.42 3.04 11.54
CA PHE A 40 12.70 4.13 10.59
C PHE A 40 11.56 5.15 10.53
N TRP A 41 10.36 4.82 10.97
CA TRP A 41 9.19 5.69 11.01
C TRP A 41 8.51 5.58 12.37
N SER A 42 8.95 6.44 13.29
CA SER A 42 8.56 6.38 14.70
C SER A 42 7.09 6.75 14.93
N LYS A 43 6.55 6.41 16.10
CA LYS A 43 5.22 6.87 16.53
C LYS A 43 5.10 8.40 16.54
N LYS A 44 6.20 9.12 16.81
CA LYS A 44 6.22 10.59 16.78
C LYS A 44 6.10 11.11 15.35
N ASP A 45 6.80 10.48 14.40
CA ASP A 45 6.74 10.84 12.98
C ASP A 45 5.35 10.59 12.39
N ARG A 46 4.73 9.46 12.76
CA ARG A 46 3.36 9.12 12.31
C ARG A 46 2.29 10.13 12.73
N LYS A 47 2.52 10.88 13.81
CA LYS A 47 1.62 11.98 14.22
C LYS A 47 1.77 13.25 13.37
N LEU A 48 2.77 13.31 12.51
CA LEU A 48 3.03 14.46 11.63
C LEU A 48 2.39 14.30 10.25
N ILE A 49 1.78 13.16 9.95
CA ILE A 49 1.08 12.99 8.68
C ILE A 49 -0.15 13.91 8.65
N VAL A 50 -0.29 14.62 7.53
CA VAL A 50 -1.43 15.48 7.25
C VAL A 50 -1.91 15.17 5.84
N HIS A 51 -3.21 14.89 5.69
CA HIS A 51 -3.84 14.70 4.40
C HIS A 51 -3.75 15.98 3.58
N SER A 52 -3.59 15.84 2.27
CA SER A 52 -3.55 17.01 1.38
C SER A 52 -4.90 17.28 0.77
N ASP A 53 -5.43 18.51 0.94
CA ASP A 53 -6.68 18.96 0.31
C ASP A 53 -6.55 19.03 -1.22
N ASP A 54 -5.38 19.45 -1.71
CA ASP A 54 -5.05 19.52 -3.13
C ASP A 54 -4.20 18.31 -3.54
N TYR A 55 -4.68 17.48 -4.47
CA TYR A 55 -3.91 16.31 -4.98
C TYR A 55 -3.62 15.23 -3.92
N GLY A 56 -4.40 15.18 -2.85
CA GLY A 56 -4.30 14.15 -1.81
C GLY A 56 -5.10 12.90 -2.12
N TYR A 57 -6.07 12.96 -3.00
CA TYR A 57 -6.98 11.85 -3.28
C TYR A 57 -7.09 11.54 -4.77
N PHE A 58 -7.19 10.26 -5.09
CA PHE A 58 -7.74 9.76 -6.35
C PHE A 58 -8.33 8.37 -6.17
N ASN A 59 -9.16 7.96 -7.12
CA ASN A 59 -9.67 6.60 -7.19
C ASN A 59 -9.42 5.99 -8.57
N LEU A 60 -9.42 4.66 -8.60
CA LEU A 60 -9.41 3.84 -9.80
C LEU A 60 -10.50 2.77 -9.69
N ASN A 61 -10.85 2.19 -10.81
CA ASN A 61 -11.83 1.13 -10.89
C ASN A 61 -11.18 -0.04 -11.63
N ALA A 62 -11.30 -1.24 -11.07
CA ALA A 62 -10.77 -2.46 -11.66
C ALA A 62 -11.86 -3.52 -11.79
N LYS A 63 -12.01 -4.08 -12.99
CA LYS A 63 -12.96 -5.18 -13.27
C LYS A 63 -12.39 -6.52 -12.82
N CYS A 64 -12.05 -6.60 -11.55
CA CYS A 64 -11.48 -7.80 -10.94
C CYS A 64 -11.88 -7.94 -9.48
N ASN A 65 -11.63 -9.14 -8.95
CA ASN A 65 -11.72 -9.38 -7.51
C ASN A 65 -10.60 -8.64 -6.77
N TRP A 66 -10.93 -8.02 -5.65
CA TRP A 66 -10.01 -7.23 -4.83
C TRP A 66 -8.71 -7.97 -4.44
N LYS A 67 -8.76 -9.31 -4.36
CA LYS A 67 -7.59 -10.12 -4.02
C LYS A 67 -6.45 -9.99 -5.04
N PHE A 68 -6.77 -9.72 -6.32
CA PHE A 68 -5.74 -9.52 -7.34
C PHE A 68 -4.91 -8.25 -7.11
N ALA A 69 -5.55 -7.17 -6.65
CA ALA A 69 -4.82 -5.96 -6.28
C ALA A 69 -3.84 -6.22 -5.12
N ILE A 70 -4.25 -7.00 -4.10
CA ILE A 70 -3.34 -7.39 -3.01
C ILE A 70 -2.22 -8.32 -3.51
N GLU A 71 -2.53 -9.30 -4.36
CA GLU A 71 -1.52 -10.19 -4.95
C GLU A 71 -0.45 -9.38 -5.72
N ASN A 72 -0.89 -8.49 -6.61
CA ASN A 72 -0.01 -7.61 -7.39
C ASN A 72 0.83 -6.69 -6.50
N TYR A 73 0.24 -6.12 -5.45
CA TYR A 73 0.94 -5.23 -4.53
C TYR A 73 2.00 -5.94 -3.65
N CYS A 74 1.82 -7.23 -3.40
CA CYS A 74 2.72 -8.01 -2.55
C CYS A 74 4.05 -8.37 -3.20
N GLU A 75 4.15 -8.38 -4.54
CA GLU A 75 5.33 -8.82 -5.26
C GLU A 75 5.95 -7.67 -6.09
N SER A 76 7.15 -7.84 -6.59
CA SER A 76 7.87 -6.82 -7.35
C SER A 76 8.38 -7.29 -8.71
N TYR A 77 8.14 -8.55 -9.09
CA TYR A 77 8.70 -9.06 -10.34
C TYR A 77 8.05 -8.44 -11.58
N HIS A 78 6.82 -7.88 -11.48
CA HIS A 78 6.17 -7.17 -12.58
C HIS A 78 6.79 -5.80 -12.89
N LEU A 79 7.55 -5.19 -11.95
CA LEU A 79 8.08 -3.83 -12.08
C LEU A 79 8.79 -3.54 -13.41
N PRO A 80 9.72 -4.37 -13.91
CA PRO A 80 10.45 -4.06 -15.15
C PRO A 80 9.54 -3.96 -16.38
N TRP A 81 8.43 -4.66 -16.38
CA TRP A 81 7.52 -4.76 -17.53
C TRP A 81 6.31 -3.83 -17.40
N VAL A 82 5.74 -3.74 -16.23
CA VAL A 82 4.54 -2.92 -15.98
C VAL A 82 4.89 -1.48 -15.64
N HIS A 83 5.94 -1.28 -14.83
CA HIS A 83 6.36 0.03 -14.33
C HIS A 83 7.78 0.42 -14.76
N PRO A 84 8.11 0.51 -16.05
CA PRO A 84 9.46 0.86 -16.47
C PRO A 84 9.91 2.23 -15.93
N GLY A 85 8.96 3.15 -15.74
CA GLY A 85 9.20 4.45 -15.10
C GLY A 85 9.65 4.32 -13.66
N LEU A 86 8.91 3.56 -12.84
CA LEU A 86 9.24 3.28 -11.43
C LEU A 86 10.56 2.51 -11.33
N ASN A 87 10.73 1.47 -12.14
CA ASN A 87 11.94 0.65 -12.15
C ASN A 87 13.21 1.44 -12.51
N SER A 88 13.08 2.60 -13.18
CA SER A 88 14.23 3.45 -13.51
C SER A 88 14.90 4.11 -12.30
N TYR A 89 14.18 4.26 -11.17
CA TYR A 89 14.66 4.90 -9.94
C TYR A 89 14.39 4.09 -8.66
N SER A 90 13.81 2.91 -8.80
CA SER A 90 13.60 1.91 -7.74
C SER A 90 13.66 0.53 -8.42
N LYS A 91 14.87 0.05 -8.66
CA LYS A 91 15.11 -1.18 -9.43
C LYS A 91 14.68 -2.42 -8.67
N ILE A 92 14.23 -3.43 -9.39
CA ILE A 92 13.82 -4.71 -8.82
C ILE A 92 14.92 -5.35 -7.94
N GLU A 93 16.19 -5.19 -8.31
CA GLU A 93 17.33 -5.75 -7.57
C GLU A 93 17.52 -5.11 -6.19
N ASP A 94 16.97 -3.91 -5.97
CA ASP A 94 17.02 -3.20 -4.69
C ASP A 94 15.84 -3.57 -3.77
N HIS A 95 14.89 -4.37 -4.26
CA HIS A 95 13.70 -4.76 -3.52
C HIS A 95 13.94 -5.97 -2.60
N TYR A 96 13.21 -6.01 -1.52
CA TYR A 96 13.20 -7.11 -0.55
C TYR A 96 11.79 -7.44 -0.09
N HIS A 97 11.56 -8.69 0.31
CA HIS A 97 10.25 -9.16 0.72
C HIS A 97 9.95 -8.84 2.19
N ILE A 98 8.68 -8.59 2.46
CA ILE A 98 8.13 -8.37 3.79
C ILE A 98 7.07 -9.42 4.05
N GLN A 99 7.25 -10.18 5.13
CA GLN A 99 6.28 -11.16 5.61
C GLN A 99 5.99 -10.91 7.09
N GLY A 100 4.76 -10.59 7.42
CA GLY A 100 4.33 -10.30 8.78
C GLY A 100 4.07 -11.58 9.58
N LEU A 101 4.65 -11.67 10.75
CA LEU A 101 4.36 -12.74 11.70
C LEU A 101 3.72 -12.12 12.96
N PRO A 102 2.54 -12.56 13.39
CA PRO A 102 1.65 -13.53 12.72
C PRO A 102 1.14 -13.02 11.37
N ASN A 103 0.57 -13.91 10.55
CA ASN A 103 0.14 -13.65 9.18
C ASN A 103 -0.98 -12.60 9.09
N ARG A 104 -0.64 -11.31 9.03
CA ARG A 104 -1.59 -10.18 8.97
C ARG A 104 -1.26 -9.14 7.93
N PHE A 105 -0.04 -9.17 7.42
CA PHE A 105 0.44 -8.27 6.38
C PHE A 105 1.56 -8.92 5.60
N ALA A 106 1.72 -8.50 4.38
CA ALA A 106 2.86 -8.86 3.53
C ALA A 106 3.13 -7.72 2.55
N GLY A 107 4.23 -7.80 1.81
CA GLY A 107 4.56 -6.80 0.82
C GLY A 107 6.03 -6.80 0.47
N GLN A 108 6.51 -5.66 0.06
CA GLN A 108 7.87 -5.45 -0.39
C GLN A 108 8.42 -4.12 0.12
N GLY A 109 9.72 -3.99 0.12
CA GLY A 109 10.40 -2.72 0.33
C GLY A 109 11.53 -2.56 -0.66
N THR A 110 12.04 -1.35 -0.76
CA THR A 110 13.23 -1.05 -1.55
C THR A 110 14.25 -0.29 -0.72
N THR A 111 15.52 -0.51 -0.97
CA THR A 111 16.62 0.26 -0.37
C THR A 111 16.94 1.51 -1.18
N VAL A 112 16.41 1.61 -2.42
CA VAL A 112 16.64 2.74 -3.32
C VAL A 112 15.30 3.22 -3.91
N TYR A 113 14.74 4.28 -3.32
CA TYR A 113 13.61 5.03 -3.86
C TYR A 113 14.01 6.49 -4.02
N ASN A 114 14.25 6.93 -5.24
CA ASN A 114 14.74 8.28 -5.52
C ASN A 114 14.10 8.91 -6.77
N PRO A 115 12.78 9.16 -6.76
CA PRO A 115 12.08 9.76 -7.88
C PRO A 115 12.54 11.19 -8.14
N ARG A 116 12.61 11.59 -9.41
CA ARG A 116 12.87 12.97 -9.82
C ARG A 116 11.55 13.67 -10.11
N LEU A 117 10.95 14.28 -9.09
CA LEU A 117 9.77 15.11 -9.28
C LEU A 117 10.16 16.41 -10.02
N LYS A 118 9.36 16.82 -11.01
CA LYS A 118 9.60 18.02 -11.82
C LYS A 118 9.30 19.34 -11.10
N GLY A 119 8.79 19.31 -9.87
CA GLY A 119 8.50 20.49 -9.07
C GLY A 119 9.76 21.17 -8.51
N LYS A 120 9.65 22.45 -8.12
CA LYS A 120 10.74 23.17 -7.45
C LYS A 120 10.84 22.78 -5.96
N GLY A 121 12.04 22.41 -5.52
CA GLY A 121 12.33 22.08 -4.12
C GLY A 121 12.13 20.60 -3.78
N LYS A 122 12.05 20.32 -2.49
CA LYS A 122 11.80 18.98 -1.92
C LYS A 122 10.77 19.08 -0.81
N PHE A 123 10.00 18.04 -0.57
CA PHE A 123 9.18 17.94 0.63
C PHE A 123 10.04 17.86 1.88
N PRO A 124 9.55 18.34 3.04
CA PRO A 124 10.18 18.06 4.32
C PRO A 124 10.11 16.56 4.60
N CYS A 125 11.19 16.01 5.16
CA CYS A 125 11.24 14.63 5.61
C CYS A 125 10.69 14.51 7.04
N PHE A 126 10.32 13.30 7.42
CA PHE A 126 10.04 12.96 8.82
C PHE A 126 11.29 13.23 9.67
N PRO A 127 11.17 13.97 10.80
CA PRO A 127 12.33 14.46 11.55
C PRO A 127 13.25 13.35 12.10
N ASN A 128 12.67 12.19 12.44
CA ASN A 128 13.43 11.07 13.00
C ASN A 128 13.78 10.00 11.95
N TRP A 129 13.57 10.28 10.67
CA TRP A 129 13.95 9.34 9.60
C TRP A 129 15.48 9.17 9.56
N PRO A 130 15.99 7.91 9.66
CA PRO A 130 17.43 7.68 9.75
C PRO A 130 18.16 8.09 8.46
N LYS A 131 19.26 8.83 8.60
CA LYS A 131 20.08 9.28 7.46
C LYS A 131 20.62 8.12 6.61
N ASN A 132 20.97 7.01 7.23
CA ASN A 132 21.47 5.81 6.55
C ASN A 132 20.36 5.01 5.83
N LYS A 133 19.10 5.44 5.94
CA LYS A 133 17.92 4.87 5.29
C LYS A 133 17.17 5.90 4.45
N GLU A 134 17.87 6.93 3.97
CA GLU A 134 17.26 8.05 3.26
C GLU A 134 16.42 7.61 2.05
N HIS A 135 16.80 6.54 1.38
CA HIS A 135 16.13 6.05 0.17
C HIS A 135 15.27 4.80 0.38
N ILE A 136 15.05 4.39 1.62
CA ILE A 136 14.16 3.27 1.90
C ILE A 136 12.70 3.67 1.64
N ALA A 137 11.95 2.74 1.06
CA ALA A 137 10.48 2.79 1.04
C ALA A 137 9.93 1.39 1.31
N GLU A 138 8.77 1.32 1.94
CA GLU A 138 8.08 0.04 2.13
C GLU A 138 6.64 0.13 1.65
N TYR A 139 6.20 -0.93 0.99
CA TYR A 139 4.89 -1.14 0.40
C TYR A 139 4.28 -2.38 1.05
N VAL A 140 3.28 -2.19 1.89
CA VAL A 140 2.74 -3.25 2.73
C VAL A 140 1.24 -3.36 2.57
N ALA A 141 0.76 -4.51 2.18
CA ALA A 141 -0.66 -4.87 2.26
C ALA A 141 -0.97 -5.34 3.69
N LEU A 142 -1.75 -4.57 4.41
CA LEU A 142 -2.36 -4.94 5.69
C LEU A 142 -3.70 -5.61 5.39
N PHE A 143 -3.79 -6.89 5.70
CA PHE A 143 -4.96 -7.70 5.33
C PHE A 143 -6.23 -7.27 6.10
N PRO A 144 -7.42 -7.32 5.49
CA PRO A 144 -7.63 -7.85 4.13
C PRO A 144 -7.36 -6.87 3.00
N ASN A 145 -7.63 -5.57 3.13
CA ASN A 145 -7.91 -4.71 1.99
C ASN A 145 -7.27 -3.31 2.05
N VAL A 146 -6.21 -3.14 2.84
CA VAL A 146 -5.50 -1.85 2.94
C VAL A 146 -4.04 -2.03 2.52
N MET A 147 -3.62 -1.28 1.52
CA MET A 147 -2.25 -1.19 1.05
C MET A 147 -1.65 0.14 1.50
N LEU A 148 -0.44 0.12 1.97
CA LEU A 148 0.22 1.26 2.63
C LEU A 148 1.60 1.47 2.02
N GLY A 149 1.93 2.71 1.68
CA GLY A 149 3.27 3.08 1.22
C GLY A 149 3.90 4.10 2.16
N VAL A 150 5.09 3.80 2.69
CA VAL A 150 5.81 4.70 3.57
C VAL A 150 7.14 5.12 2.96
N HIS A 151 7.35 6.44 2.91
CA HIS A 151 8.51 7.12 2.34
C HIS A 151 9.03 8.14 3.34
N LYS A 152 10.24 8.63 3.13
CA LYS A 152 10.87 9.61 4.03
C LYS A 152 10.10 10.93 4.17
N ASP A 153 9.29 11.29 3.21
CA ASP A 153 8.65 12.61 3.06
C ASP A 153 7.14 12.56 2.81
N HIS A 154 6.59 11.40 2.62
CA HIS A 154 5.16 11.19 2.49
C HIS A 154 4.76 9.77 2.88
N PHE A 155 3.49 9.59 3.12
CA PHE A 155 2.81 8.33 3.35
C PHE A 155 1.57 8.29 2.45
N TYR A 156 1.17 7.10 2.02
CA TYR A 156 -0.14 6.92 1.43
C TYR A 156 -0.85 5.68 2.00
N SER A 157 -2.17 5.76 2.07
CA SER A 157 -3.05 4.62 2.20
C SER A 157 -3.76 4.38 0.87
N TYR A 158 -3.86 3.12 0.48
CA TYR A 158 -4.53 2.67 -0.72
C TYR A 158 -5.47 1.54 -0.33
N TRP A 159 -6.76 1.84 -0.18
CA TRP A 159 -7.72 0.88 0.32
C TRP A 159 -8.69 0.45 -0.77
N LEU A 160 -9.12 -0.82 -0.66
CA LEU A 160 -9.97 -1.48 -1.64
C LEU A 160 -11.40 -1.54 -1.13
N GLU A 161 -12.35 -1.13 -1.98
CA GLU A 161 -13.78 -1.29 -1.82
C GLU A 161 -14.26 -2.41 -2.75
N PRO A 162 -14.41 -3.65 -2.28
CA PRO A 162 -15.01 -4.73 -3.07
C PRO A 162 -16.49 -4.41 -3.31
N VAL A 163 -16.85 -4.11 -4.55
CA VAL A 163 -18.25 -3.86 -4.93
C VAL A 163 -18.96 -5.19 -5.15
N ASP A 164 -18.28 -6.10 -5.85
CA ASP A 164 -18.70 -7.49 -6.03
C ASP A 164 -17.48 -8.40 -6.27
N HIS A 165 -17.71 -9.64 -6.68
CA HIS A 165 -16.64 -10.61 -6.90
C HIS A 165 -15.78 -10.35 -8.15
N LYS A 166 -16.17 -9.41 -9.01
CA LYS A 166 -15.49 -9.03 -10.26
C LYS A 166 -15.29 -7.53 -10.42
N TYR A 167 -15.58 -6.74 -9.41
CA TYR A 167 -15.43 -5.31 -9.48
C TYR A 167 -14.97 -4.71 -8.17
N THR A 168 -13.88 -3.97 -8.22
CA THR A 168 -13.26 -3.33 -7.08
C THR A 168 -13.03 -1.85 -7.38
N LYS A 169 -13.36 -0.98 -6.42
CA LYS A 169 -12.87 0.39 -6.43
C LYS A 169 -11.65 0.50 -5.53
N GLU A 170 -10.72 1.30 -5.96
CA GLU A 170 -9.44 1.52 -5.30
C GLU A 170 -9.33 2.99 -4.96
N HIS A 171 -9.03 3.31 -3.70
CA HIS A 171 -9.01 4.66 -3.18
C HIS A 171 -7.65 4.97 -2.58
N MET A 172 -6.95 5.97 -3.10
CA MET A 172 -5.67 6.41 -2.57
C MET A 172 -5.77 7.77 -1.89
N GLU A 173 -5.24 7.83 -0.68
CA GLU A 173 -5.07 9.04 0.11
C GLU A 173 -3.59 9.30 0.37
N ILE A 174 -3.11 10.50 0.07
CA ILE A 174 -1.70 10.88 0.19
C ILE A 174 -1.53 11.91 1.30
N TYR A 175 -0.60 11.63 2.19
CA TYR A 175 -0.27 12.42 3.38
C TYR A 175 1.16 12.92 3.32
N TYR A 176 1.38 14.13 3.79
CA TYR A 176 2.69 14.76 3.84
C TYR A 176 3.09 15.14 5.26
N VAL A 177 4.36 15.49 5.46
CA VAL A 177 4.91 15.84 6.77
C VAL A 177 4.51 17.27 7.16
N GLY A 178 3.48 17.38 7.98
CA GLY A 178 2.92 18.62 8.51
C GLY A 178 2.07 19.42 7.51
N ASP A 179 1.21 20.28 8.04
CA ASP A 179 0.23 21.06 7.28
C ASP A 179 0.85 21.91 6.16
N LYS A 180 2.02 22.49 6.41
CA LYS A 180 2.71 23.31 5.41
C LYS A 180 3.05 22.52 4.13
N ALA A 181 3.50 21.26 4.26
CA ALA A 181 3.78 20.41 3.11
C ALA A 181 2.48 19.93 2.45
N ALA A 182 1.50 19.59 3.26
CA ALA A 182 0.21 19.10 2.82
C ALA A 182 -0.64 20.18 2.09
N ASN A 183 -0.68 21.43 2.59
CA ASN A 183 -1.72 22.38 2.16
C ASN A 183 -1.22 23.73 1.66
N SER A 184 0.07 24.10 1.88
CA SER A 184 0.55 25.42 1.44
C SER A 184 0.73 25.52 -0.08
N LYS A 185 0.59 26.74 -0.61
CA LYS A 185 0.86 27.06 -2.03
C LYS A 185 2.30 26.75 -2.44
N LYS A 186 3.26 26.83 -1.50
CA LYS A 186 4.69 26.56 -1.73
C LYS A 186 4.92 25.17 -2.33
N TYR A 187 4.20 24.16 -1.84
CA TYR A 187 4.39 22.75 -2.23
C TYR A 187 3.36 22.23 -3.24
N LYS A 188 2.41 23.08 -3.69
CA LYS A 188 1.33 22.65 -4.60
C LYS A 188 1.85 21.98 -5.88
N SER A 189 2.90 22.51 -6.49
CA SER A 189 3.50 21.92 -7.70
C SER A 189 4.09 20.53 -7.43
N LEU A 190 4.79 20.35 -6.30
CA LEU A 190 5.35 19.06 -5.91
C LEU A 190 4.25 18.04 -5.61
N ARG A 191 3.18 18.45 -4.89
CA ARG A 191 2.03 17.57 -4.63
C ARG A 191 1.37 17.10 -5.93
N LYS A 192 1.19 18.02 -6.89
CA LYS A 192 0.64 17.69 -8.21
C LYS A 192 1.49 16.64 -8.93
N GLU A 193 2.81 16.78 -8.92
CA GLU A 193 3.71 15.82 -9.54
C GLU A 193 3.73 14.48 -8.81
N ASN A 194 3.72 14.48 -7.47
CA ASN A 194 3.65 13.24 -6.69
C ASN A 194 2.32 12.50 -6.88
N HIS A 195 1.20 13.23 -6.89
CA HIS A 195 -0.11 12.68 -7.23
C HIS A 195 -0.12 12.03 -8.61
N LYS A 196 0.42 12.74 -9.63
CA LYS A 196 0.51 12.23 -11.00
C LYS A 196 1.37 10.97 -11.08
N LEU A 197 2.48 10.95 -10.34
CA LEU A 197 3.36 9.79 -10.26
C LEU A 197 2.59 8.57 -9.73
N TRP A 198 2.00 8.70 -8.54
CA TRP A 198 1.29 7.57 -7.92
C TRP A 198 0.06 7.15 -8.71
N LYS A 199 -0.72 8.11 -9.21
CA LYS A 199 -1.86 7.79 -10.08
C LYS A 199 -1.42 7.05 -11.35
N GLY A 200 -0.28 7.43 -11.94
CA GLY A 200 0.31 6.75 -13.08
C GLY A 200 0.67 5.31 -12.76
N VAL A 201 1.46 5.10 -11.71
CA VAL A 201 1.89 3.76 -11.26
C VAL A 201 0.68 2.86 -11.01
N GLN A 202 -0.30 3.31 -10.20
CA GLN A 202 -1.47 2.47 -9.89
C GLN A 202 -2.37 2.24 -11.13
N SER A 203 -2.43 3.19 -12.07
CA SER A 203 -3.20 3.00 -13.30
C SER A 203 -2.58 1.95 -14.24
N GLU A 204 -1.25 1.81 -14.21
CA GLU A 204 -0.55 0.78 -14.99
C GLU A 204 -0.89 -0.64 -14.48
N ASP A 205 -1.20 -0.80 -13.19
CA ASP A 205 -1.58 -2.08 -12.60
C ASP A 205 -2.99 -2.54 -12.97
N VAL A 206 -3.92 -1.60 -13.25
CA VAL A 206 -5.33 -1.94 -13.50
C VAL A 206 -5.48 -2.95 -14.63
N ASP A 207 -4.83 -2.73 -15.77
CA ASP A 207 -4.92 -3.63 -16.91
C ASP A 207 -4.36 -5.03 -16.58
N ILE A 208 -3.35 -5.09 -15.73
CA ILE A 208 -2.70 -6.35 -15.31
C ILE A 208 -3.63 -7.16 -14.41
N ILE A 209 -4.21 -6.53 -13.38
CA ILE A 209 -5.11 -7.25 -12.45
C ILE A 209 -6.44 -7.64 -13.12
N GLU A 210 -6.94 -6.86 -14.09
CA GLU A 210 -8.08 -7.25 -14.93
C GLU A 210 -7.72 -8.46 -15.81
N GLY A 211 -6.54 -8.47 -16.43
CA GLY A 211 -6.03 -9.61 -17.18
C GLY A 211 -5.83 -10.86 -16.31
N MET A 212 -5.39 -10.71 -15.06
CA MET A 212 -5.31 -11.82 -14.10
C MET A 212 -6.69 -12.42 -13.82
N GLN A 213 -7.72 -11.58 -13.66
CA GLN A 213 -9.11 -12.04 -13.49
C GLN A 213 -9.59 -12.84 -14.71
N GLU A 214 -9.35 -12.35 -15.92
CA GLU A 214 -9.72 -13.04 -17.15
C GLU A 214 -8.97 -14.38 -17.30
N GLY A 215 -7.67 -14.37 -17.06
CA GLY A 215 -6.84 -15.57 -17.12
C GLY A 215 -7.35 -16.69 -16.19
N ARG A 216 -7.77 -16.33 -14.97
CA ARG A 216 -8.32 -17.29 -14.01
C ARG A 216 -9.73 -17.78 -14.34
N ASN A 217 -10.47 -17.06 -15.19
CA ASN A 217 -11.77 -17.53 -15.73
C ASN A 217 -11.60 -18.48 -16.93
N SER A 218 -10.40 -18.65 -17.46
CA SER A 218 -10.15 -19.52 -18.60
C SER A 218 -10.45 -20.98 -18.23
N PRO A 219 -11.16 -21.75 -19.10
CA PRO A 219 -11.38 -23.17 -18.90
C PRO A 219 -10.08 -23.99 -18.83
N SER A 220 -9.00 -23.48 -19.37
CA SER A 220 -7.67 -24.11 -19.35
C SER A 220 -6.85 -23.74 -18.09
N TYR A 221 -7.37 -22.87 -17.21
CA TYR A 221 -6.68 -22.54 -15.99
C TYR A 221 -6.77 -23.70 -14.99
N ASN A 222 -5.63 -24.26 -14.65
CA ASN A 222 -5.51 -25.40 -13.74
C ASN A 222 -4.79 -25.02 -12.41
N GLY A 223 -4.74 -23.75 -12.07
CA GLY A 223 -3.95 -23.20 -10.97
C GLY A 223 -2.61 -22.66 -11.44
N GLY A 224 -1.83 -22.13 -10.51
CA GLY A 224 -0.50 -21.60 -10.75
C GLY A 224 0.49 -22.13 -9.72
N ASN A 225 1.77 -22.00 -10.01
CA ASN A 225 2.85 -22.28 -9.06
C ASN A 225 3.43 -20.99 -8.53
N PHE A 226 3.64 -20.93 -7.22
CA PHE A 226 4.38 -19.83 -6.62
C PHE A 226 5.87 -19.95 -6.94
N SER A 227 6.47 -18.83 -7.33
CA SER A 227 7.92 -18.72 -7.40
C SER A 227 8.51 -18.82 -5.98
N PRO A 228 9.45 -19.73 -5.73
CA PRO A 228 10.08 -19.85 -4.41
C PRO A 228 10.94 -18.63 -4.03
N VAL A 229 11.26 -17.78 -5.01
CA VAL A 229 12.10 -16.59 -4.83
C VAL A 229 11.29 -15.32 -4.76
N MET A 230 10.23 -15.19 -5.59
CA MET A 230 9.52 -13.90 -5.78
C MET A 230 8.15 -13.82 -5.11
N ASP A 231 7.46 -14.97 -4.93
CA ASP A 231 6.07 -15.00 -4.47
C ASP A 231 5.88 -15.22 -2.97
N ASN A 232 6.95 -15.14 -2.17
CA ASN A 232 6.84 -15.35 -0.73
C ASN A 232 5.77 -14.47 -0.07
N PRO A 233 5.67 -13.14 -0.35
CA PRO A 233 4.64 -12.29 0.24
C PRO A 233 3.24 -12.61 -0.30
N THR A 234 3.11 -12.90 -1.59
CA THR A 234 1.84 -13.30 -2.21
C THR A 234 1.34 -14.63 -1.64
N HIS A 235 2.23 -15.62 -1.48
CA HIS A 235 1.89 -16.89 -0.83
C HIS A 235 1.45 -16.68 0.63
N HIS A 236 2.06 -15.69 1.32
CA HIS A 236 1.68 -15.32 2.67
C HIS A 236 0.23 -14.78 2.71
N PHE A 237 -0.15 -13.96 1.73
CA PHE A 237 -1.52 -13.50 1.57
C PHE A 237 -2.50 -14.65 1.28
N HIS A 238 -2.14 -15.56 0.37
CA HIS A 238 -2.98 -16.72 0.07
C HIS A 238 -3.25 -17.60 1.30
N LYS A 239 -2.24 -17.81 2.15
CA LYS A 239 -2.43 -18.51 3.44
C LYS A 239 -3.42 -17.77 4.33
N TRP A 240 -3.35 -16.43 4.37
CA TRP A 240 -4.31 -15.64 5.13
C TRP A 240 -5.73 -15.82 4.58
N VAL A 241 -5.92 -15.78 3.25
CA VAL A 241 -7.22 -15.98 2.60
C VAL A 241 -7.82 -17.34 2.98
N VAL A 242 -7.05 -18.42 2.85
CA VAL A 242 -7.51 -19.78 3.19
C VAL A 242 -7.89 -19.89 4.66
N THR A 243 -7.17 -19.24 5.54
CA THR A 243 -7.41 -19.33 7.00
C THR A 243 -8.60 -18.49 7.47
N ASN A 244 -8.92 -17.37 6.77
CA ASN A 244 -9.87 -16.38 7.31
C ASN A 244 -11.12 -16.19 6.43
N ILE A 245 -11.13 -16.64 5.18
CA ILE A 245 -12.25 -16.42 4.24
C ILE A 245 -12.85 -17.73 3.75
N VAL A 246 -12.06 -18.77 3.56
CA VAL A 246 -12.46 -20.10 3.10
C VAL A 246 -12.56 -21.05 4.27
#